data_c4a83385be89c1605c8f65fc2bb8d7b5
#
_entry.id   c4a83385be89c1605c8f65fc2bb8d7b5
#
_cell.length_a   1.000
_cell.length_b   1.000
_cell.length_c   1.000
_cell.angle_alpha   90.00
_cell.angle_beta   90.00
_cell.angle_gamma   90.00
#
_symmetry.space_group_name_H-M   'P 1'
#
loop_
_entity.id
_entity.type
_entity.pdbx_description
1 polymer ?
#
loop_
_entity_poly.entity_id
_entity_poly.type
_entity_poly.pdbx_seq_one_letter_code
_entity_poly.pdbx_strand_id
1 'polypeptide(L)'
;MAAPAPRPLVIDTHWLLDLWLFHDPRAQALDTALAEGQVRWLACAAMRDELARVLDYPALQRAREARGLGADAVLARFDQHACLQPHPPASPWRCRDPDDQVFIDLAWAHQAHLLSRDRAVLALAAGMGRSGLLVSADWPARPSS
;
A
#
# COMPACT_ATOMS: atom_id res chain seq x y z
N MET A 1 -9.64 -23.80 -17.74
CA MET A 1 -9.30 -22.39 -17.87
C MET A 1 -8.30 -22.00 -16.81
N ALA A 2 -7.24 -21.33 -17.21
CA ALA A 2 -6.29 -20.82 -16.25
C ALA A 2 -6.92 -19.65 -15.46
N ALA A 3 -6.63 -19.57 -14.16
CA ALA A 3 -7.04 -18.43 -13.37
C ALA A 3 -6.35 -17.15 -13.91
N PRO A 4 -7.02 -15.99 -13.88
CA PRO A 4 -6.36 -14.75 -14.28
C PRO A 4 -5.14 -14.48 -13.40
N ALA A 5 -4.12 -13.84 -13.97
CA ALA A 5 -2.93 -13.46 -13.22
C ALA A 5 -3.33 -12.51 -12.08
N PRO A 6 -2.68 -12.60 -10.90
CA PRO A 6 -2.93 -11.65 -9.81
C PRO A 6 -2.69 -10.22 -10.27
N ARG A 7 -3.57 -9.32 -9.90
CA ARG A 7 -3.43 -7.91 -10.24
C ARG A 7 -2.32 -7.28 -9.42
N PRO A 8 -1.42 -6.51 -10.06
CA PRO A 8 -0.41 -5.79 -9.31
C PRO A 8 -1.03 -4.66 -8.50
N LEU A 9 -0.61 -4.53 -7.26
CA LEU A 9 -1.15 -3.58 -6.29
C LEU A 9 0.00 -2.93 -5.51
N VAL A 10 -0.05 -1.63 -5.35
CA VAL A 10 0.84 -0.89 -4.45
C VAL A 10 0.00 -0.33 -3.31
N ILE A 11 0.41 -0.56 -2.08
CA ILE A 11 -0.37 -0.27 -0.87
C ILE A 11 0.39 0.74 -0.02
N ASP A 12 -0.24 1.86 0.35
CA ASP A 12 0.40 2.84 1.22
C ASP A 12 0.52 2.36 2.67
N THR A 13 1.33 3.06 3.45
CA THR A 13 1.63 2.68 4.83
C THR A 13 0.37 2.68 5.72
N HIS A 14 -0.54 3.63 5.54
CA HIS A 14 -1.77 3.69 6.35
C HIS A 14 -2.62 2.43 6.19
N TRP A 15 -2.75 1.92 4.97
CA TRP A 15 -3.46 0.68 4.73
C TRP A 15 -2.80 -0.52 5.41
N LEU A 16 -1.46 -0.55 5.43
CA LEU A 16 -0.73 -1.62 6.11
C LEU A 16 -0.97 -1.59 7.61
N LEU A 17 -1.04 -0.41 8.20
CA LEU A 17 -1.37 -0.25 9.62
C LEU A 17 -2.79 -0.73 9.90
N ASP A 18 -3.74 -0.40 9.03
CA ASP A 18 -5.13 -0.87 9.17
C ASP A 18 -5.23 -2.38 9.05
N LEU A 19 -4.42 -3.00 8.19
CA LEU A 19 -4.39 -4.45 8.02
C LEU A 19 -3.82 -5.17 9.25
N TRP A 20 -2.66 -4.72 9.73
CA TRP A 20 -1.84 -5.53 10.63
C TRP A 20 -1.70 -4.99 12.03
N LEU A 21 -2.06 -3.75 12.29
CA LEU A 21 -2.01 -3.16 13.62
C LEU A 21 -3.42 -2.89 14.14
N PHE A 22 -4.23 -2.15 13.39
CA PHE A 22 -5.56 -1.74 13.83
C PHE A 22 -6.64 -2.76 13.51
N HIS A 23 -6.39 -3.69 12.58
CA HIS A 23 -7.37 -4.69 12.13
C HIS A 23 -8.70 -4.04 11.76
N ASP A 24 -8.62 -2.95 10.99
CA ASP A 24 -9.80 -2.21 10.53
C ASP A 24 -10.69 -3.14 9.70
N PRO A 25 -12.00 -3.23 10.00
CA PRO A 25 -12.90 -4.09 9.21
C PRO A 25 -12.90 -3.77 7.72
N ARG A 26 -12.64 -2.52 7.33
CA ARG A 26 -12.57 -2.12 5.92
C ARG A 26 -11.39 -2.75 5.20
N ALA A 27 -10.35 -3.17 5.93
CA ALA A 27 -9.17 -3.80 5.36
C ALA A 27 -9.28 -5.31 5.25
N GLN A 28 -10.31 -5.92 5.81
CA GLN A 28 -10.42 -7.38 5.88
C GLN A 28 -10.50 -8.04 4.50
N ALA A 29 -11.22 -7.44 3.56
CA ALA A 29 -11.31 -8.00 2.20
C ALA A 29 -9.94 -8.01 1.51
N LEU A 30 -9.13 -6.98 1.74
CA LEU A 30 -7.77 -6.94 1.22
C LEU A 30 -6.88 -7.97 1.88
N ASP A 31 -6.99 -8.15 3.19
CA ASP A 31 -6.24 -9.17 3.92
C ASP A 31 -6.53 -10.56 3.34
N THR A 32 -7.79 -10.87 3.10
CA THR A 32 -8.22 -12.12 2.48
C THR A 32 -7.63 -12.27 1.08
N ALA A 33 -7.68 -11.22 0.27
CA ALA A 33 -7.14 -11.25 -1.09
C ALA A 33 -5.62 -11.49 -1.10
N LEU A 34 -4.89 -10.90 -0.16
CA LEU A 34 -3.45 -11.15 -0.01
C LEU A 34 -3.19 -12.60 0.38
N ALA A 35 -3.93 -13.11 1.36
CA ALA A 35 -3.75 -14.49 1.83
C ALA A 35 -4.08 -15.52 0.74
N GLU A 36 -5.07 -15.23 -0.10
CA GLU A 36 -5.50 -16.13 -1.18
C GLU A 36 -4.75 -15.94 -2.49
N GLY A 37 -3.79 -15.01 -2.55
CA GLY A 37 -3.01 -14.77 -3.75
C GLY A 37 -3.78 -14.11 -4.89
N GLN A 38 -4.87 -13.42 -4.59
CA GLN A 38 -5.70 -12.74 -5.60
C GLN A 38 -5.08 -11.44 -6.09
N VAL A 39 -4.19 -10.85 -5.29
CA VAL A 39 -3.44 -9.64 -5.64
C VAL A 39 -1.96 -9.92 -5.49
N ARG A 40 -1.15 -9.25 -6.30
CA ARG A 40 0.30 -9.28 -6.21
C ARG A 40 0.75 -7.94 -5.64
N TRP A 41 1.09 -7.91 -4.36
CA TRP A 41 1.49 -6.68 -3.71
C TRP A 41 2.96 -6.39 -4.01
N LEU A 42 3.20 -5.29 -4.72
CA LEU A 42 4.54 -4.82 -5.07
C LEU A 42 4.99 -3.76 -4.07
N ALA A 43 6.22 -3.89 -3.60
CA ALA A 43 6.81 -2.94 -2.68
C ALA A 43 8.32 -2.84 -2.94
N CYS A 44 8.96 -1.85 -2.37
CA CYS A 44 10.42 -1.74 -2.41
C CYS A 44 10.96 -1.48 -1.01
N ALA A 45 12.29 -1.56 -0.87
CA ALA A 45 12.94 -1.43 0.43
C ALA A 45 12.62 -0.11 1.14
N ALA A 46 12.50 0.99 0.39
CA ALA A 46 12.16 2.29 0.96
C ALA A 46 10.80 2.29 1.67
N MET A 47 9.85 1.52 1.17
CA MET A 47 8.52 1.39 1.80
C MET A 47 8.59 0.62 3.10
N ARG A 48 9.42 -0.41 3.16
CA ARG A 48 9.65 -1.17 4.38
C ARG A 48 10.31 -0.30 5.44
N ASP A 49 11.29 0.51 5.03
CA ASP A 49 11.98 1.43 5.93
C ASP A 49 11.00 2.47 6.50
N GLU A 50 10.10 2.98 5.67
CA GLU A 50 9.06 3.91 6.14
C GLU A 50 8.14 3.25 7.16
N LEU A 51 7.68 2.04 6.88
CA LEU A 51 6.82 1.31 7.83
C LEU A 51 7.54 1.12 9.17
N ALA A 52 8.80 0.72 9.14
CA ALA A 52 9.60 0.55 10.37
C ALA A 52 9.71 1.87 11.15
N ARG A 53 9.95 2.97 10.45
CA ARG A 53 10.06 4.30 11.08
C ARG A 53 8.74 4.73 11.69
N VAL A 54 7.64 4.55 10.96
CA VAL A 54 6.30 4.95 11.42
C VAL A 54 5.88 4.14 12.64
N LEU A 55 6.20 2.84 12.69
CA LEU A 55 5.88 1.98 13.83
C LEU A 55 6.54 2.45 15.12
N ASP A 56 7.63 3.21 15.03
CA ASP A 56 8.34 3.77 16.19
C ASP A 56 7.83 5.16 16.60
N TYR A 57 6.88 5.74 15.88
CA TYR A 57 6.27 7.00 16.31
C TYR A 57 5.52 6.79 17.64
N PRO A 58 5.55 7.76 18.58
CA PRO A 58 4.95 7.56 19.90
C PRO A 58 3.51 7.08 19.88
N ALA A 59 2.67 7.62 19.00
CA ALA A 59 1.28 7.20 18.90
C ALA A 59 1.16 5.73 18.47
N LEU A 60 2.03 5.29 17.56
CA LEU A 60 2.03 3.92 17.07
C LEU A 60 2.64 2.97 18.09
N GLN A 61 3.64 3.39 18.85
CA GLN A 61 4.18 2.61 19.97
C GLN A 61 3.09 2.33 21.00
N ARG A 62 2.32 3.36 21.36
CA ARG A 62 1.20 3.20 22.31
C ARG A 62 0.14 2.24 21.76
N ALA A 63 -0.19 2.35 20.49
CA ALA A 63 -1.17 1.46 19.86
C ALA A 63 -0.69 0.02 19.85
N ARG A 64 0.60 -0.21 19.58
CA ARG A 64 1.20 -1.55 19.60
C ARG A 64 1.22 -2.14 21.00
N GLU A 65 1.64 -1.34 21.99
CA GLU A 65 1.68 -1.78 23.39
C GLU A 65 0.30 -2.19 23.89
N ALA A 66 -0.73 -1.42 23.54
CA ALA A 66 -2.10 -1.73 23.92
C ALA A 66 -2.59 -3.06 23.34
N ARG A 67 -1.99 -3.51 22.23
CA ARG A 67 -2.36 -4.74 21.55
C ARG A 67 -1.36 -5.88 21.78
N GLY A 68 -0.31 -5.64 22.55
CA GLY A 68 0.75 -6.63 22.76
C GLY A 68 1.47 -6.99 21.46
N LEU A 69 1.62 -6.05 20.53
CA LEU A 69 2.15 -6.30 19.20
C LEU A 69 3.49 -5.59 19.00
N GLY A 70 4.55 -6.37 18.76
CA GLY A 70 5.86 -5.81 18.46
C GLY A 70 5.95 -5.30 17.02
N ALA A 71 6.83 -4.32 16.78
CA ALA A 71 7.09 -3.84 15.44
C ALA A 71 7.57 -4.97 14.51
N ASP A 72 8.37 -5.89 15.05
CA ASP A 72 8.89 -7.03 14.27
C ASP A 72 7.77 -7.91 13.71
N ALA A 73 6.68 -8.07 14.44
CA ALA A 73 5.54 -8.87 13.99
C ALA A 73 4.86 -8.22 12.77
N VAL A 74 4.74 -6.89 12.77
CA VAL A 74 4.17 -6.15 11.63
C VAL A 74 5.09 -6.23 10.42
N LEU A 75 6.40 -6.03 10.64
CA LEU A 75 7.39 -6.11 9.57
C LEU A 75 7.49 -7.52 8.98
N ALA A 76 7.28 -8.55 9.80
CA ALA A 76 7.25 -9.93 9.32
C ALA A 76 6.10 -10.16 8.32
N ARG A 77 4.95 -9.51 8.53
CA ARG A 77 3.85 -9.57 7.58
C ARG A 77 4.23 -8.92 6.23
N PHE A 78 4.91 -7.78 6.31
CA PHE A 78 5.44 -7.15 5.10
C PHE A 78 6.35 -8.12 4.35
N ASP A 79 7.32 -8.70 5.03
CA ASP A 79 8.29 -9.62 4.42
C ASP A 79 7.63 -10.87 3.83
N GLN A 80 6.57 -11.36 4.48
CA GLN A 80 5.85 -12.55 4.06
C GLN A 80 5.04 -12.32 2.78
N HIS A 81 4.44 -11.15 2.62
CA HIS A 81 3.47 -10.91 1.56
C HIS A 81 3.96 -10.01 0.42
N ALA A 82 4.94 -9.15 0.67
CA ALA A 82 5.42 -8.21 -0.34
C ALA A 82 6.27 -8.91 -1.40
N CYS A 83 6.01 -8.57 -2.66
CA CYS A 83 6.89 -8.93 -3.76
C CYS A 83 7.86 -7.75 -3.97
N LEU A 84 9.10 -7.87 -3.49
CA LEU A 84 10.05 -6.78 -3.51
C LEU A 84 10.53 -6.48 -4.92
N GLN A 85 10.54 -5.20 -5.26
CA GLN A 85 10.98 -4.68 -6.53
C GLN A 85 12.17 -3.74 -6.33
N PRO A 86 13.00 -3.53 -7.35
CA PRO A 86 13.99 -2.47 -7.31
C PRO A 86 13.36 -1.11 -7.08
N HIS A 87 14.13 -0.15 -6.55
CA HIS A 87 13.64 1.21 -6.37
C HIS A 87 13.18 1.77 -7.74
N PRO A 88 11.95 2.31 -7.83
CA PRO A 88 11.41 2.72 -9.12
C PRO A 88 12.08 3.99 -9.66
N PRO A 89 12.18 4.13 -10.99
CA PRO A 89 12.58 5.41 -11.56
C PRO A 89 11.51 6.46 -11.30
N ALA A 90 11.91 7.74 -11.37
CA ALA A 90 10.97 8.83 -11.17
C ALA A 90 9.89 8.82 -12.26
N SER A 91 8.62 8.88 -11.85
CA SER A 91 7.49 9.03 -12.75
C SER A 91 7.32 10.50 -13.17
N PRO A 92 6.47 10.80 -14.18
CA PRO A 92 6.14 12.19 -14.50
C PRO A 92 5.24 12.86 -13.47
N TRP A 93 4.70 12.10 -12.51
CA TRP A 93 3.81 12.62 -11.49
C TRP A 93 4.57 13.12 -10.28
N ARG A 94 4.21 14.28 -9.75
CA ARG A 94 4.88 14.83 -8.58
C ARG A 94 3.89 14.99 -7.45
N CYS A 95 4.17 14.28 -6.35
CA CYS A 95 3.39 14.36 -5.14
C CYS A 95 3.86 15.56 -4.31
N ARG A 96 2.89 16.25 -3.72
CA ARG A 96 3.15 17.36 -2.81
C ARG A 96 3.93 16.92 -1.58
N ASP A 97 3.69 15.67 -1.13
CA ASP A 97 4.41 15.06 -0.02
C ASP A 97 5.51 14.15 -0.57
N PRO A 98 6.80 14.48 -0.31
CA PRO A 98 7.91 13.68 -0.82
C PRO A 98 7.92 12.24 -0.30
N ASP A 99 7.39 12.00 0.91
CA ASP A 99 7.36 10.65 1.49
C ASP A 99 6.43 9.71 0.73
N ASP A 100 5.45 10.26 0.01
CA ASP A 100 4.50 9.46 -0.77
C ASP A 100 4.95 9.25 -2.22
N GLN A 101 5.99 9.94 -2.66
CA GLN A 101 6.42 9.88 -4.07
C GLN A 101 6.78 8.47 -4.53
N VAL A 102 7.42 7.68 -3.66
CA VAL A 102 7.86 6.33 -4.03
C VAL A 102 6.69 5.41 -4.36
N PHE A 103 5.54 5.57 -3.68
CA PHE A 103 4.34 4.77 -3.96
C PHE A 103 3.82 5.07 -5.36
N ILE A 104 3.81 6.34 -5.73
CA ILE A 104 3.37 6.80 -7.05
C ILE A 104 4.31 6.28 -8.14
N ASP A 105 5.62 6.42 -7.92
CA ASP A 105 6.62 6.01 -8.88
C ASP A 105 6.59 4.50 -9.10
N LEU A 106 6.43 3.71 -8.03
CA LEU A 106 6.37 2.26 -8.16
C LEU A 106 5.10 1.82 -8.90
N ALA A 107 3.95 2.40 -8.55
CA ALA A 107 2.70 2.09 -9.22
C ALA A 107 2.77 2.43 -10.70
N TRP A 108 3.36 3.57 -11.03
CA TRP A 108 3.53 3.99 -12.43
C TRP A 108 4.44 3.04 -13.20
N ALA A 109 5.58 2.66 -12.62
CA ALA A 109 6.54 1.77 -13.27
C ALA A 109 5.95 0.41 -13.63
N HIS A 110 5.04 -0.10 -12.81
CA HIS A 110 4.43 -1.42 -12.98
C HIS A 110 2.99 -1.36 -13.47
N GLN A 111 2.44 -0.17 -13.71
CA GLN A 111 1.04 0.02 -14.06
C GLN A 111 0.13 -0.69 -13.06
N ALA A 112 0.46 -0.56 -11.78
CA ALA A 112 -0.22 -1.20 -10.68
C ALA A 112 -1.33 -0.31 -10.14
N HIS A 113 -2.40 -0.94 -9.62
CA HIS A 113 -3.41 -0.23 -8.84
C HIS A 113 -2.74 0.35 -7.59
N LEU A 114 -2.86 1.65 -7.37
CA LEU A 114 -2.33 2.32 -6.18
C LEU A 114 -3.45 2.54 -5.17
N LEU A 115 -3.28 1.93 -4.01
CA LEU A 115 -4.24 2.03 -2.91
C LEU A 115 -3.69 2.99 -1.86
N SER A 116 -4.33 4.13 -1.69
CA SER A 116 -3.88 5.17 -0.76
C SER A 116 -5.06 5.98 -0.25
N ARG A 117 -5.00 6.36 1.03
CA ARG A 117 -5.94 7.30 1.64
C ARG A 117 -5.32 8.68 1.82
N ASP A 118 -4.09 8.85 1.41
CA ASP A 118 -3.39 10.12 1.56
C ASP A 118 -3.92 11.16 0.57
N ARG A 119 -4.23 12.35 1.06
CA ARG A 119 -4.80 13.41 0.23
C ARG A 119 -3.86 13.89 -0.86
N ALA A 120 -2.55 13.90 -0.57
CA ALA A 120 -1.56 14.33 -1.57
C ALA A 120 -1.49 13.35 -2.74
N VAL A 121 -1.66 12.04 -2.46
CA VAL A 121 -1.73 11.01 -3.51
C VAL A 121 -3.06 11.10 -4.25
N LEU A 122 -4.16 11.20 -3.52
CA LEU A 122 -5.51 11.23 -4.12
C LEU A 122 -5.71 12.48 -4.98
N ALA A 123 -4.99 13.57 -4.73
CA ALA A 123 -5.01 14.74 -5.58
C ALA A 123 -4.55 14.47 -7.01
N LEU A 124 -3.75 13.41 -7.21
CA LEU A 124 -3.26 13.00 -8.52
C LEU A 124 -4.13 11.92 -9.17
N ALA A 125 -5.13 11.39 -8.46
CA ALA A 125 -5.91 10.22 -8.89
C ALA A 125 -6.61 10.44 -10.24
N ALA A 126 -7.23 11.60 -10.44
CA ALA A 126 -7.94 11.87 -11.69
C ALA A 126 -7.00 11.92 -12.89
N GLY A 127 -5.86 12.62 -12.74
CA GLY A 127 -4.85 12.71 -13.81
C GLY A 127 -4.24 11.35 -14.13
N MET A 128 -3.85 10.61 -13.11
CA MET A 128 -3.28 9.29 -13.30
C MET A 128 -4.31 8.32 -13.91
N GLY A 129 -5.58 8.44 -13.50
CA GLY A 129 -6.66 7.63 -14.07
C GLY A 129 -6.86 7.87 -15.55
N ARG A 130 -6.75 9.12 -16.01
CA ARG A 130 -6.80 9.43 -17.44
C ARG A 130 -5.64 8.81 -18.21
N SER A 131 -4.54 8.53 -17.54
CA SER A 131 -3.37 7.85 -18.12
C SER A 131 -3.43 6.33 -17.95
N GLY A 132 -4.56 5.80 -17.47
CA GLY A 132 -4.79 4.36 -17.33
C GLY A 132 -4.36 3.76 -16.00
N LEU A 133 -3.95 4.56 -15.03
CA LEU A 133 -3.53 4.07 -13.71
C LEU A 133 -4.63 4.29 -12.69
N LEU A 134 -5.13 3.21 -12.10
CA LEU A 134 -6.15 3.31 -11.06
C LEU A 134 -5.53 3.68 -9.71
N VAL A 135 -6.01 4.77 -9.14
CA VAL A 135 -5.69 5.19 -7.77
C VAL A 135 -6.99 5.27 -6.99
N SER A 136 -7.06 4.56 -5.85
CA SER A 136 -8.28 4.56 -5.05
C SER A 136 -7.97 4.60 -3.56
N ALA A 137 -8.92 5.12 -2.79
CA ALA A 137 -8.85 5.13 -1.33
C ALA A 137 -9.34 3.82 -0.73
N ASP A 138 -10.21 3.10 -1.44
CA ASP A 138 -10.86 1.88 -0.97
C ASP A 138 -10.47 0.67 -1.80
N TRP A 139 -10.51 -0.49 -1.19
CA TRP A 139 -10.30 -1.77 -1.87
C TRP A 139 -11.42 -2.74 -1.49
N PRO A 140 -12.07 -3.42 -2.45
CA PRO A 140 -11.91 -3.14 -3.87
C PRO A 140 -12.37 -1.72 -4.23
N ALA A 141 -11.84 -1.19 -5.35
CA ALA A 141 -12.23 0.13 -5.81
C ALA A 141 -13.73 0.14 -6.12
N ARG A 142 -14.40 1.23 -5.71
CA ARG A 142 -15.82 1.36 -5.99
C ARG A 142 -16.02 1.61 -7.49
N PRO A 143 -17.01 0.96 -8.11
CA PRO A 143 -17.31 1.26 -9.51
C PRO A 143 -17.70 2.73 -9.66
N SER A 144 -17.30 3.33 -10.78
CA SER A 144 -17.71 4.67 -11.14
C SER A 144 -19.22 4.68 -11.35
N SER A 145 -19.91 5.53 -10.62
CA SER A 145 -21.34 5.69 -10.79
C SER A 145 -21.61 6.70 -11.91
#